data_84fe2f48060577bc9734c44347cfbff8
#
_entry.id   84fe2f48060577bc9734c44347cfbff8
#
_cell.length_a   1.000
_cell.length_b   1.000
_cell.length_c   1.000
_cell.angle_alpha   90.00
_cell.angle_beta   90.00
_cell.angle_gamma   90.00
#
_symmetry.space_group_name_H-M   'P 1'
#
loop_
_entity.id
_entity.type
_entity.pdbx_description
1 polymer ?
#
loop_
_entity_poly.entity_id
_entity_poly.type
_entity_poly.pdbx_seq_one_letter_code
_entity_poly.pdbx_strand_id
1 'polypeptide(L)'
;DTTKVTDTSILTSDSTIIGNYYNSTFDLNRGKYAQHGQLGNTWNNFNSELGSIVVKNETTGKMKKKEQDSYENAILLTTGGTEQSKVMDIYDIAGNAWEWTLEKTFNANNSCANRGGNSSFTGSNYPAAYRNTSGTDRSYFSVGFRVSLF
;
A
#
# COMPACT_ATOMS: atom_id res chain seq x y z
N ASP A 1 19.85 4.16 -11.26
CA ASP A 1 20.15 4.01 -9.82
C ASP A 1 19.31 2.86 -9.29
N THR A 2 19.88 1.66 -9.36
CA THR A 2 19.24 0.45 -8.84
C THR A 2 19.41 0.45 -7.33
N THR A 3 18.43 0.94 -6.59
CA THR A 3 18.36 0.73 -5.14
C THR A 3 18.22 -0.77 -4.91
N LYS A 4 19.35 -1.44 -4.86
CA LYS A 4 19.42 -2.86 -4.60
C LYS A 4 18.95 -3.08 -3.17
N VAL A 5 17.87 -3.82 -2.99
CA VAL A 5 17.46 -4.28 -1.66
C VAL A 5 18.54 -5.23 -1.17
N THR A 6 19.44 -4.73 -0.34
CA THR A 6 20.52 -5.52 0.25
C THR A 6 20.05 -6.29 1.49
N ASP A 7 18.96 -5.83 2.11
CA ASP A 7 18.33 -6.47 3.26
C ASP A 7 16.94 -7.00 2.85
N THR A 8 16.82 -8.29 2.70
CA THR A 8 15.56 -8.96 2.37
C THR A 8 14.54 -8.95 3.51
N SER A 9 14.95 -8.58 4.74
CA SER A 9 14.05 -8.50 5.88
C SER A 9 12.95 -7.46 5.69
N ILE A 10 13.22 -6.39 4.93
CA ILE A 10 12.22 -5.38 4.57
C ILE A 10 11.08 -5.93 3.70
N LEU A 11 11.28 -7.05 3.02
CA LEU A 11 10.26 -7.71 2.20
C LEU A 11 9.56 -8.82 2.96
N THR A 12 10.24 -9.46 3.93
CA THR A 12 9.77 -10.70 4.58
C THR A 12 9.32 -10.53 6.01
N SER A 13 9.83 -9.51 6.71
CA SER A 13 9.56 -9.32 8.14
C SER A 13 8.80 -8.02 8.44
N ASP A 14 9.26 -6.88 7.90
CA ASP A 14 8.57 -5.59 8.09
C ASP A 14 8.76 -4.69 6.86
N SER A 15 7.66 -4.47 6.15
CA SER A 15 7.61 -3.62 4.95
C SER A 15 7.08 -2.21 5.22
N THR A 16 6.91 -1.80 6.48
CA THR A 16 6.33 -0.49 6.85
C THR A 16 7.04 0.69 6.16
N ILE A 17 8.36 0.62 6.02
CA ILE A 17 9.17 1.70 5.46
C ILE A 17 9.13 1.78 3.93
N ILE A 18 8.69 0.73 3.24
CA ILE A 18 8.62 0.65 1.78
C ILE A 18 7.19 0.54 1.25
N GLY A 19 6.19 0.58 2.11
CA GLY A 19 4.79 0.37 1.73
C GLY A 19 3.82 1.34 2.37
N ASN A 20 2.68 1.52 1.70
CA ASN A 20 1.57 2.27 2.27
C ASN A 20 0.73 1.39 3.19
N TYR A 21 1.08 1.41 4.47
CA TYR A 21 0.34 0.78 5.57
C TYR A 21 -0.25 1.86 6.48
N TYR A 22 -1.24 1.54 7.35
CA TYR A 22 -1.77 2.58 8.22
C TYR A 22 -0.70 3.16 9.16
N ASN A 23 0.25 2.34 9.60
CA ASN A 23 1.36 2.74 10.46
C ASN A 23 2.59 3.32 9.73
N SER A 24 2.53 3.50 8.40
CA SER A 24 3.61 4.16 7.64
C SER A 24 3.52 5.68 7.73
N THR A 25 4.66 6.34 7.62
CA THR A 25 4.75 7.79 7.48
C THR A 25 5.70 8.17 6.34
N PHE A 26 5.27 9.03 5.43
CA PHE A 26 6.07 9.47 4.29
C PHE A 26 5.53 10.73 3.63
N ASP A 27 6.38 11.38 2.85
CA ASP A 27 5.98 12.51 2.01
C ASP A 27 5.17 12.03 0.80
N LEU A 28 4.09 12.77 0.49
CA LEU A 28 3.27 12.56 -0.67
C LEU A 28 3.77 13.44 -1.81
N ASN A 29 4.20 12.84 -2.91
CA ASN A 29 4.90 13.55 -3.98
C ASN A 29 3.98 13.89 -5.17
N ARG A 30 3.11 12.94 -5.55
CA ARG A 30 2.26 13.09 -6.75
C ARG A 30 1.04 12.18 -6.69
N GLY A 31 0.01 12.52 -7.49
CA GLY A 31 -1.20 11.71 -7.62
C GLY A 31 -2.31 12.14 -6.65
N LYS A 32 -3.03 11.16 -6.13
CA LYS A 32 -4.18 11.36 -5.25
C LYS A 32 -4.19 10.36 -4.11
N TYR A 33 -4.95 10.67 -3.09
CA TYR A 33 -5.26 9.75 -2.00
C TYR A 33 -6.76 9.70 -1.72
N ALA A 34 -7.23 8.60 -1.15
CA ALA A 34 -8.61 8.43 -0.69
C ALA A 34 -8.62 7.69 0.65
N GLN A 35 -9.56 8.00 1.52
CA GLN A 35 -9.73 7.29 2.78
C GLN A 35 -10.25 5.88 2.49
N HIS A 36 -9.59 4.88 3.08
CA HIS A 36 -9.91 3.48 2.88
C HIS A 36 -11.29 3.14 3.49
N GLY A 37 -12.04 2.26 2.83
CA GLY A 37 -13.29 1.72 3.36
C GLY A 37 -14.52 2.61 3.23
N GLN A 38 -14.40 3.84 2.73
CA GLN A 38 -15.57 4.66 2.41
C GLN A 38 -16.11 4.28 1.04
N LEU A 39 -17.38 3.91 0.97
CA LEU A 39 -18.10 3.67 -0.29
C LEU A 39 -18.08 4.97 -1.11
N GLY A 40 -17.61 4.87 -2.35
CA GLY A 40 -17.48 6.04 -3.21
C GLY A 40 -16.33 6.95 -2.80
N ASN A 41 -15.18 6.37 -2.45
CA ASN A 41 -13.97 7.09 -2.07
C ASN A 41 -13.77 8.36 -2.90
N THR A 42 -13.80 9.50 -2.25
CA THR A 42 -13.43 10.76 -2.89
C THR A 42 -11.91 10.83 -2.97
N TRP A 43 -11.39 10.87 -4.19
CA TRP A 43 -9.98 11.05 -4.45
C TRP A 43 -9.58 12.51 -4.29
N ASN A 44 -8.73 12.78 -3.30
CA ASN A 44 -8.19 14.08 -3.00
C ASN A 44 -6.81 14.27 -3.64
N ASN A 45 -6.54 15.49 -4.10
CA ASN A 45 -5.18 15.83 -4.56
C ASN A 45 -4.22 15.95 -3.37
N PHE A 46 -2.92 15.74 -3.59
CA PHE A 46 -1.92 15.83 -2.53
C PHE A 46 -1.68 17.24 -1.98
N ASN A 47 -2.38 18.25 -2.45
CA ASN A 47 -2.38 19.60 -1.87
C ASN A 47 -3.50 19.82 -0.86
N SER A 48 -4.31 18.83 -0.56
CA SER A 48 -5.43 18.88 0.38
C SER A 48 -5.09 18.13 1.65
N GLU A 49 -5.45 18.69 2.79
CA GLU A 49 -5.31 18.03 4.09
C GLU A 49 -6.51 17.11 4.36
N LEU A 50 -6.28 16.06 5.15
CA LEU A 50 -7.32 15.16 5.61
C LEU A 50 -7.13 14.90 7.12
N GLY A 51 -7.65 15.81 7.92
CA GLY A 51 -7.55 15.74 9.36
C GLY A 51 -6.11 15.61 9.86
N SER A 52 -5.87 14.64 10.74
CA SER A 52 -4.52 14.30 11.21
C SER A 52 -3.80 13.26 10.34
N ILE A 53 -4.47 12.71 9.31
CA ILE A 53 -3.95 11.62 8.48
C ILE A 53 -2.98 12.15 7.43
N VAL A 54 -3.40 13.19 6.71
CA VAL A 54 -2.59 13.88 5.71
C VAL A 54 -2.49 15.35 6.10
N VAL A 55 -1.29 15.81 6.38
CA VAL A 55 -1.02 17.17 6.86
C VAL A 55 0.06 17.83 6.02
N LYS A 56 0.02 19.16 5.98
CA LYS A 56 1.08 19.94 5.37
C LYS A 56 2.28 20.05 6.32
N ASN A 57 3.46 19.80 5.81
CA ASN A 57 4.69 20.08 6.53
C ASN A 57 5.01 21.58 6.36
N GLU A 58 4.92 22.34 7.44
CA GLU A 58 5.09 23.80 7.43
C GLU A 58 6.50 24.23 6.99
N THR A 59 7.51 23.39 7.24
CA THR A 59 8.90 23.69 6.87
C THR A 59 9.16 23.47 5.39
N THR A 60 8.64 22.37 4.83
CA THR A 60 8.93 21.97 3.44
C THR A 60 7.81 22.33 2.47
N GLY A 61 6.63 22.66 2.97
CA GLY A 61 5.42 22.88 2.18
C GLY A 61 4.84 21.60 1.53
N LYS A 62 5.48 20.45 1.73
CA LYS A 62 5.02 19.16 1.19
C LYS A 62 3.90 18.56 2.03
N MET A 63 3.03 17.83 1.38
CA MET A 63 2.06 17.01 2.09
C MET A 63 2.73 15.76 2.64
N LYS A 64 2.34 15.35 3.84
CA LYS A 64 2.89 14.18 4.52
C LYS A 64 1.76 13.31 5.06
N LYS A 65 1.82 12.03 4.75
CA LYS A 65 1.02 11.01 5.47
C LYS A 65 1.64 10.80 6.84
N LYS A 66 0.80 10.83 7.86
CA LYS A 66 1.16 10.51 9.24
C LYS A 66 0.85 9.06 9.55
N GLU A 67 1.61 8.51 10.47
CA GLU A 67 1.28 7.24 11.09
C GLU A 67 -0.08 7.33 11.78
N GLN A 68 -0.86 6.27 11.67
CA GLN A 68 -2.16 6.11 12.31
C GLN A 68 -2.10 4.97 13.32
N ASP A 69 -2.91 5.07 14.33
CA ASP A 69 -3.06 4.04 15.37
C ASP A 69 -4.09 2.97 15.02
N SER A 70 -4.87 3.19 13.98
CA SER A 70 -5.90 2.25 13.55
C SER A 70 -6.09 2.22 12.03
N TYR A 71 -6.57 1.08 11.52
CA TYR A 71 -6.88 0.87 10.12
C TYR A 71 -8.05 1.74 9.59
N GLU A 72 -8.90 2.25 10.48
CA GLU A 72 -10.06 3.07 10.11
C GLU A 72 -9.64 4.38 9.42
N ASN A 73 -8.44 4.85 9.74
CA ASN A 73 -7.85 6.05 9.19
C ASN A 73 -6.89 5.78 8.01
N ALA A 74 -6.83 4.53 7.55
CA ALA A 74 -5.97 4.17 6.43
C ALA A 74 -6.35 4.95 5.15
N ILE A 75 -5.36 5.24 4.34
CA ILE A 75 -5.58 5.86 3.02
C ILE A 75 -5.04 4.98 1.90
N LEU A 76 -5.75 4.98 0.78
CA LEU A 76 -5.25 4.45 -0.49
C LEU A 76 -4.49 5.55 -1.23
N LEU A 77 -3.45 5.18 -1.94
CA LEU A 77 -2.69 6.06 -2.80
C LEU A 77 -2.81 5.62 -4.26
N THR A 78 -2.79 6.59 -5.17
CA THR A 78 -2.48 6.26 -6.56
C THR A 78 -1.05 5.76 -6.67
N THR A 79 -0.78 4.80 -7.55
CA THR A 79 0.54 4.19 -7.72
C THR A 79 1.64 5.24 -7.88
N GLY A 80 2.73 5.07 -7.15
CA GLY A 80 3.85 6.00 -7.14
C GLY A 80 3.58 7.31 -6.41
N GLY A 81 2.63 7.33 -5.48
CA GLY A 81 2.30 8.50 -4.65
C GLY A 81 3.44 8.98 -3.76
N THR A 82 4.38 8.10 -3.45
CA THR A 82 5.60 8.41 -2.70
C THR A 82 6.81 7.72 -3.30
N GLU A 83 7.97 8.35 -3.24
CA GLU A 83 9.24 7.72 -3.66
C GLU A 83 9.68 6.63 -2.67
N GLN A 84 9.23 6.66 -1.42
CA GLN A 84 9.56 5.62 -0.43
C GLN A 84 8.97 4.26 -0.78
N SER A 85 7.86 4.20 -1.54
CA SER A 85 7.30 2.94 -2.01
C SER A 85 8.00 2.35 -3.23
N LYS A 86 9.09 2.97 -3.69
CA LYS A 86 9.86 2.51 -4.86
C LYS A 86 10.96 1.55 -4.44
N VAL A 87 10.85 0.31 -4.86
CA VAL A 87 11.84 -0.75 -4.64
C VAL A 87 12.25 -1.35 -5.98
N MET A 88 13.54 -1.29 -6.33
CA MET A 88 14.07 -1.81 -7.60
C MET A 88 13.29 -1.29 -8.83
N ASP A 89 13.02 0.01 -8.84
CA ASP A 89 12.23 0.71 -9.87
C ASP A 89 10.74 0.28 -9.98
N ILE A 90 10.23 -0.49 -9.04
CA ILE A 90 8.81 -0.86 -8.92
C ILE A 90 8.19 -0.11 -7.75
N TYR A 91 7.07 0.59 -7.97
CA TYR A 91 6.30 1.25 -6.93
C TYR A 91 5.29 0.30 -6.30
N ASP A 92 5.02 0.52 -5.01
CA ASP A 92 3.93 -0.10 -4.25
C ASP A 92 3.96 -1.64 -4.24
N ILE A 93 5.16 -2.23 -4.20
CA ILE A 93 5.35 -3.68 -4.04
C ILE A 93 4.86 -4.17 -2.67
N ALA A 94 4.66 -3.24 -1.73
CA ALA A 94 4.20 -3.49 -0.38
C ALA A 94 3.10 -2.49 0.01
N GLY A 95 2.10 -2.95 0.78
CA GLY A 95 1.01 -2.11 1.25
C GLY A 95 0.08 -1.61 0.14
N ASN A 96 -0.62 -0.53 0.40
CA ASN A 96 -1.60 0.10 -0.48
C ASN A 96 -2.80 -0.82 -0.81
N ALA A 97 -2.64 -1.75 -1.73
CA ALA A 97 -3.63 -2.78 -2.05
C ALA A 97 -2.95 -4.13 -2.23
N TRP A 98 -3.61 -5.20 -1.80
CA TRP A 98 -3.22 -6.56 -2.13
C TRP A 98 -3.14 -6.73 -3.64
N GLU A 99 -2.21 -7.54 -4.12
CA GLU A 99 -2.07 -7.83 -5.55
C GLU A 99 -2.38 -9.30 -5.83
N TRP A 100 -3.30 -9.54 -6.77
CA TRP A 100 -3.56 -10.88 -7.27
C TRP A 100 -2.30 -11.48 -7.90
N THR A 101 -2.11 -12.76 -7.66
CA THR A 101 -1.08 -13.57 -8.32
C THR A 101 -1.72 -14.69 -9.13
N LEU A 102 -0.94 -15.33 -9.98
CA LEU A 102 -1.36 -16.55 -10.70
C LEU A 102 -1.24 -17.82 -9.82
N GLU A 103 -0.84 -17.65 -8.57
CA GLU A 103 -0.65 -18.75 -7.63
C GLU A 103 -2.00 -19.31 -7.18
N LYS A 104 -2.21 -20.59 -7.41
CA LYS A 104 -3.39 -21.31 -6.92
C LYS A 104 -3.19 -21.74 -5.47
N THR A 105 -4.32 -21.80 -4.76
CA THR A 105 -4.36 -22.34 -3.40
C THR A 105 -5.09 -23.70 -3.38
N PHE A 106 -4.91 -24.45 -2.32
CA PHE A 106 -5.66 -25.71 -2.11
C PHE A 106 -7.04 -25.48 -1.49
N ASN A 107 -7.37 -24.24 -1.14
CA ASN A 107 -8.68 -23.90 -0.59
C ASN A 107 -9.66 -23.59 -1.72
N ALA A 108 -10.69 -24.43 -1.87
CA ALA A 108 -11.69 -24.28 -2.93
C ALA A 108 -12.46 -22.94 -2.86
N ASN A 109 -12.66 -22.40 -1.65
CA ASN A 109 -13.38 -21.14 -1.45
C ASN A 109 -12.47 -19.90 -1.65
N ASN A 110 -11.17 -20.08 -1.52
CA ASN A 110 -10.16 -19.03 -1.65
C ASN A 110 -9.09 -19.48 -2.64
N SER A 111 -9.46 -19.62 -3.89
CA SER A 111 -8.70 -20.32 -4.91
C SER A 111 -7.45 -19.62 -5.42
N CYS A 112 -7.32 -18.30 -5.16
CA CYS A 112 -6.18 -17.51 -5.60
C CYS A 112 -5.41 -16.90 -4.44
N ALA A 113 -4.09 -16.81 -4.60
CA ALA A 113 -3.24 -16.08 -3.67
C ALA A 113 -3.17 -14.59 -4.05
N ASN A 114 -3.08 -13.75 -3.03
CA ASN A 114 -2.70 -12.35 -3.17
C ASN A 114 -1.55 -12.03 -2.23
N ARG A 115 -0.78 -10.97 -2.53
CA ARG A 115 0.45 -10.62 -1.83
C ARG A 115 0.54 -9.12 -1.61
N GLY A 116 1.53 -8.70 -0.82
CA GLY A 116 1.92 -7.31 -0.65
C GLY A 116 1.33 -6.59 0.56
N GLY A 117 0.28 -7.13 1.17
CA GLY A 117 -0.46 -6.39 2.21
C GLY A 117 -1.31 -5.26 1.63
N ASN A 118 -1.97 -4.50 2.49
CA ASN A 118 -2.72 -3.31 2.08
C ASN A 118 -2.63 -2.20 3.12
N SER A 119 -3.19 -1.05 2.82
CA SER A 119 -3.15 0.15 3.65
C SER A 119 -3.82 0.02 5.02
N SER A 120 -4.67 -0.99 5.22
CA SER A 120 -5.38 -1.22 6.50
C SER A 120 -4.62 -2.09 7.50
N PHE A 121 -3.43 -2.51 7.17
CA PHE A 121 -2.61 -3.38 8.02
C PHE A 121 -1.29 -2.72 8.38
N THR A 122 -0.47 -3.41 9.19
CA THR A 122 0.91 -3.04 9.46
C THR A 122 1.86 -3.78 8.52
N GLY A 123 2.99 -3.16 8.18
CA GLY A 123 3.99 -3.81 7.34
C GLY A 123 4.69 -5.00 8.01
N SER A 124 4.69 -5.04 9.35
CA SER A 124 5.23 -6.17 10.12
C SER A 124 4.31 -7.39 10.13
N ASN A 125 2.99 -7.18 10.17
CA ASN A 125 2.02 -8.28 10.15
C ASN A 125 1.81 -8.85 8.73
N TYR A 126 1.87 -7.97 7.72
CA TYR A 126 1.61 -8.31 6.33
C TYR A 126 2.68 -7.72 5.41
N PRO A 127 3.93 -8.17 5.52
CA PRO A 127 5.02 -7.69 4.68
C PRO A 127 4.79 -8.04 3.20
N ALA A 128 5.60 -7.46 2.31
CA ALA A 128 5.49 -7.64 0.87
C ALA A 128 5.41 -9.12 0.43
N ALA A 129 6.19 -9.98 1.07
CA ALA A 129 6.20 -11.41 0.77
C ALA A 129 5.04 -12.19 1.40
N TYR A 130 4.24 -11.58 2.27
CA TYR A 130 3.13 -12.27 2.92
C TYR A 130 2.15 -12.79 1.88
N ARG A 131 1.77 -14.06 2.04
CA ARG A 131 0.82 -14.75 1.17
C ARG A 131 -0.54 -14.82 1.85
N ASN A 132 -1.50 -14.16 1.28
CA ASN A 132 -2.90 -14.29 1.67
C ASN A 132 -3.68 -15.05 0.59
N THR A 133 -4.93 -15.42 0.87
CA THR A 133 -5.80 -16.15 -0.06
C THR A 133 -7.16 -15.51 -0.12
N SER A 134 -7.75 -15.43 -1.30
CA SER A 134 -9.09 -14.87 -1.50
C SER A 134 -9.85 -15.63 -2.59
N GLY A 135 -11.18 -15.61 -2.50
CA GLY A 135 -12.05 -16.10 -3.55
C GLY A 135 -12.05 -15.15 -4.76
N THR A 136 -12.21 -15.71 -5.94
CA THR A 136 -12.28 -14.94 -7.21
C THR A 136 -13.69 -14.54 -7.61
N ASP A 137 -14.67 -14.93 -6.82
CA ASP A 137 -16.11 -14.68 -7.04
C ASP A 137 -16.60 -13.32 -6.54
N ARG A 138 -15.68 -12.53 -5.95
CA ARG A 138 -16.01 -11.22 -5.34
C ARG A 138 -15.03 -10.16 -5.79
N SER A 139 -15.52 -8.92 -5.85
CA SER A 139 -14.67 -7.76 -5.94
C SER A 139 -14.25 -7.30 -4.53
N TYR A 140 -13.00 -6.93 -4.39
CA TYR A 140 -12.44 -6.40 -3.16
C TYR A 140 -11.85 -5.02 -3.44
N PHE A 141 -12.27 -4.00 -2.71
CA PHE A 141 -11.76 -2.63 -2.83
C PHE A 141 -10.28 -2.49 -2.45
N SER A 142 -9.75 -3.48 -1.74
CA SER A 142 -8.36 -3.51 -1.26
C SER A 142 -7.47 -4.50 -2.03
N VAL A 143 -7.96 -5.06 -3.15
CA VAL A 143 -7.20 -6.00 -3.98
C VAL A 143 -7.17 -5.50 -5.42
N GLY A 144 -5.99 -5.38 -5.95
CA GLY A 144 -5.72 -5.00 -7.33
C GLY A 144 -4.94 -6.08 -8.07
N PHE A 145 -4.39 -5.72 -9.20
CA PHE A 145 -3.48 -6.56 -9.98
C PHE A 145 -2.37 -5.71 -10.58
N ARG A 146 -1.26 -6.35 -10.83
CA ARG A 146 -0.13 -5.74 -11.54
C ARG A 146 0.14 -6.53 -12.81
N VAL A 147 0.26 -5.81 -13.93
CA VAL A 147 0.70 -6.41 -15.19
C VAL A 147 2.21 -6.32 -15.27
N SER A 148 2.86 -7.46 -15.50
CA SER A 148 4.28 -7.54 -15.84
C SER A 148 4.41 -7.83 -17.34
N LEU A 149 5.15 -7.00 -18.04
CA LEU A 149 5.53 -7.23 -19.43
C LEU A 149 6.96 -7.80 -19.42
N PHE A 150 7.15 -8.94 -20.03
CA PHE A 150 8.44 -9.62 -20.19
C PHE A 150 8.95 -9.47 -21.61
#